data_97487669574b13f2213f76ecda474369
#
_entry.id   97487669574b13f2213f76ecda474369
#
_cell.length_a   1.000
_cell.length_b   1.000
_cell.length_c   1.000
_cell.angle_alpha   90.00
_cell.angle_beta   90.00
_cell.angle_gamma   90.00
#
_symmetry.space_group_name_H-M   'P 1'
#
loop_
_entity.id
_entity.type
_entity.pdbx_description
1 polymer ?
#
loop_
_entity_poly.entity_id
_entity_poly.type
_entity_poly.pdbx_seq_one_letter_code
_entity_poly.pdbx_strand_id
1 'polypeptide(L)'
;MVDGATSGVENRVVDEPVVENLVIVGSGPAGYTAAIYAARANLRPVVITGFQDGGIPGGQLMTTTHVENFPGFPDGILGPDLMDRLKAQAVRWGTRLVDADAERIDLSQRPFRIEADGQTITAQALILATGASANRLGLPSEARFWNAGISACAICDGATP
;
A
#
# COMPACT_ATOMS: atom_id res chain seq x y z
N MET A 1 54.72 37.98 10.58
CA MET A 1 53.41 37.84 9.90
C MET A 1 53.41 36.48 9.22
N VAL A 2 52.79 35.50 9.81
CA VAL A 2 52.62 34.17 9.23
C VAL A 2 51.13 33.87 9.25
N ASP A 3 50.55 33.91 8.04
CA ASP A 3 49.13 33.59 7.83
C ASP A 3 48.93 32.06 8.00
N GLY A 4 48.18 31.70 8.99
CA GLY A 4 47.75 30.32 9.22
C GLY A 4 46.45 30.06 8.45
N ALA A 5 46.52 29.41 7.29
CA ALA A 5 45.37 28.87 6.61
C ALA A 5 44.86 27.62 7.35
N THR A 6 43.78 27.75 8.09
CA THR A 6 43.01 26.59 8.60
C THR A 6 42.16 26.05 7.50
N SER A 7 42.58 24.92 6.89
CA SER A 7 41.74 24.14 5.98
C SER A 7 40.62 23.46 6.79
N GLY A 8 39.43 24.04 6.71
CA GLY A 8 38.21 23.39 7.24
C GLY A 8 37.90 22.16 6.38
N VAL A 9 38.14 20.99 6.93
CA VAL A 9 37.61 19.74 6.37
C VAL A 9 36.14 19.70 6.73
N GLU A 10 35.28 20.10 5.81
CA GLU A 10 33.83 19.85 5.89
C GLU A 10 33.62 18.33 5.86
N ASN A 11 33.36 17.76 7.02
CA ASN A 11 32.91 16.38 7.14
C ASN A 11 31.48 16.29 6.56
N ARG A 12 31.38 16.10 5.24
CA ARG A 12 30.10 15.69 4.63
C ARG A 12 29.80 14.29 5.14
N VAL A 13 28.93 14.21 6.13
CA VAL A 13 28.22 12.97 6.45
C VAL A 13 27.38 12.65 5.22
N VAL A 14 27.88 11.76 4.38
CA VAL A 14 27.08 11.20 3.29
C VAL A 14 26.14 10.24 3.99
N ASP A 15 24.88 10.64 4.16
CA ASP A 15 23.83 9.73 4.63
C ASP A 15 23.80 8.55 3.65
N GLU A 16 24.30 7.39 4.10
CA GLU A 16 24.15 6.18 3.31
C GLU A 16 22.66 5.93 3.06
N PRO A 17 22.26 5.59 1.83
CA PRO A 17 20.86 5.36 1.52
C PRO A 17 20.33 4.24 2.40
N VAL A 18 19.31 4.56 3.18
CA VAL A 18 18.66 3.59 4.09
C VAL A 18 18.06 2.47 3.24
N VAL A 19 18.52 1.23 3.49
CA VAL A 19 17.93 0.04 2.87
C VAL A 19 16.88 -0.53 3.81
N GLU A 20 15.62 -0.49 3.38
CA GLU A 20 14.49 -1.03 4.14
C GLU A 20 14.54 -2.55 4.19
N ASN A 21 14.18 -3.14 5.33
CA ASN A 21 14.12 -4.60 5.43
C ASN A 21 13.03 -5.18 4.52
N LEU A 22 11.88 -4.52 4.48
CA LEU A 22 10.71 -4.94 3.72
C LEU A 22 9.90 -3.73 3.25
N VAL A 23 9.61 -3.69 1.96
CA VAL A 23 8.63 -2.78 1.37
C VAL A 23 7.41 -3.59 0.92
N ILE A 24 6.22 -3.06 1.15
CA ILE A 24 4.95 -3.62 0.72
C ILE A 24 4.30 -2.60 -0.19
N VAL A 25 3.96 -2.99 -1.42
CA VAL A 25 3.29 -2.12 -2.38
C VAL A 25 1.80 -2.43 -2.40
N GLY A 26 1.01 -1.46 -1.99
CA GLY A 26 -0.44 -1.54 -1.90
C GLY A 26 -0.95 -1.59 -0.46
N SER A 27 -2.00 -0.82 -0.20
CA SER A 27 -2.62 -0.61 1.11
C SER A 27 -4.01 -1.26 1.25
N GLY A 28 -4.34 -2.20 0.37
CA GLY A 28 -5.55 -3.02 0.51
C GLY A 28 -5.46 -3.99 1.70
N PRO A 29 -6.51 -4.83 1.92
CA PRO A 29 -6.53 -5.80 3.02
C PRO A 29 -5.31 -6.72 3.03
N ALA A 30 -4.82 -7.13 1.86
CA ALA A 30 -3.63 -7.97 1.73
C ALA A 30 -2.37 -7.23 2.20
N GLY A 31 -2.19 -5.96 1.78
CA GLY A 31 -1.05 -5.13 2.16
C GLY A 31 -0.98 -4.87 3.65
N TYR A 32 -2.08 -4.41 4.27
CA TYR A 32 -2.10 -4.18 5.71
C TYR A 32 -1.99 -5.46 6.53
N THR A 33 -2.57 -6.57 6.06
CA THR A 33 -2.37 -7.86 6.73
C THR A 33 -0.90 -8.27 6.72
N ALA A 34 -0.23 -8.19 5.58
CA ALA A 34 1.20 -8.46 5.47
C ALA A 34 2.01 -7.52 6.38
N ALA A 35 1.68 -6.23 6.40
CA ALA A 35 2.35 -5.23 7.24
C ALA A 35 2.23 -5.54 8.73
N ILE A 36 1.04 -5.92 9.21
CA ILE A 36 0.82 -6.30 10.61
C ILE A 36 1.73 -7.46 11.01
N TYR A 37 1.75 -8.53 10.23
CA TYR A 37 2.57 -9.70 10.55
C TYR A 37 4.07 -9.42 10.44
N ALA A 38 4.50 -8.67 9.42
CA ALA A 38 5.89 -8.26 9.26
C ALA A 38 6.35 -7.37 10.41
N ALA A 39 5.54 -6.40 10.82
CA ALA A 39 5.84 -5.52 11.95
C ALA A 39 5.95 -6.29 13.26
N ARG A 40 5.06 -7.25 13.51
CA ARG A 40 5.14 -8.15 14.67
C ARG A 40 6.37 -9.05 14.67
N ALA A 41 6.91 -9.35 13.49
CA ALA A 41 8.18 -10.05 13.33
C ALA A 41 9.41 -9.12 13.41
N ASN A 42 9.25 -7.85 13.81
CA ASN A 42 10.30 -6.84 13.90
C ASN A 42 10.97 -6.49 12.56
N LEU A 43 10.32 -6.70 11.43
CA LEU A 43 10.87 -6.38 10.12
C LEU A 43 10.77 -4.88 9.77
N ARG A 44 10.06 -4.09 10.56
CA ARG A 44 9.84 -2.65 10.35
C ARG A 44 9.40 -2.34 8.92
N PRO A 45 8.25 -2.87 8.47
CA PRO A 45 7.83 -2.75 7.08
C PRO A 45 7.47 -1.32 6.73
N VAL A 46 7.70 -0.99 5.45
CA VAL A 46 7.22 0.22 4.82
C VAL A 46 6.10 -0.17 3.85
N VAL A 47 4.96 0.50 3.93
CA VAL A 47 3.86 0.33 2.97
C VAL A 47 3.81 1.55 2.08
N ILE A 48 3.97 1.35 0.77
CA ILE A 48 3.63 2.35 -0.25
C ILE A 48 2.15 2.16 -0.54
N THR A 49 1.34 3.15 -0.16
CA THR A 49 -0.11 2.98 -0.06
C THR A 49 -0.80 2.87 -1.42
N GLY A 50 -0.32 3.60 -2.41
CA GLY A 50 -0.91 3.68 -3.74
C GLY A 50 -2.23 4.46 -3.77
N PHE A 51 -2.53 5.05 -4.92
CA PHE A 51 -3.80 5.75 -5.19
C PHE A 51 -4.45 5.08 -6.39
N GLN A 52 -5.37 4.16 -6.16
CA GLN A 52 -6.05 3.46 -7.25
C GLN A 52 -6.87 4.45 -8.09
N ASP A 53 -6.48 4.67 -9.35
CA ASP A 53 -7.16 5.54 -10.33
C ASP A 53 -7.53 6.95 -9.78
N GLY A 54 -6.61 7.58 -9.06
CA GLY A 54 -6.85 8.87 -8.41
C GLY A 54 -7.74 8.81 -7.18
N GLY A 55 -7.97 7.60 -6.67
CA GLY A 55 -8.81 7.34 -5.51
C GLY A 55 -8.09 7.49 -4.18
N ILE A 56 -8.72 6.95 -3.16
CA ILE A 56 -8.23 6.95 -1.78
C ILE A 56 -7.43 5.66 -1.54
N PRO A 57 -6.29 5.70 -0.82
CA PRO A 57 -5.58 4.49 -0.41
C PRO A 57 -6.48 3.51 0.34
N GLY A 58 -6.30 2.19 0.12
CA GLY A 58 -7.12 1.16 0.79
C GLY A 58 -7.75 0.15 -0.16
N GLY A 59 -7.65 0.40 -1.46
CA GLY A 59 -8.11 -0.52 -2.51
C GLY A 59 -9.64 -0.57 -2.63
N GLN A 60 -10.16 -1.67 -3.18
CA GLN A 60 -11.59 -1.80 -3.55
C GLN A 60 -12.55 -1.66 -2.36
N LEU A 61 -12.14 -1.96 -1.14
CA LEU A 61 -13.00 -1.81 0.03
C LEU A 61 -13.32 -0.35 0.36
N MET A 62 -12.56 0.60 -0.15
CA MET A 62 -12.87 2.04 0.01
C MET A 62 -14.09 2.48 -0.80
N THR A 63 -14.48 1.70 -1.80
CA THR A 63 -15.61 1.99 -2.71
C THR A 63 -16.81 1.06 -2.51
N THR A 64 -16.73 0.12 -1.55
CA THR A 64 -17.85 -0.78 -1.23
C THR A 64 -18.66 -0.28 -0.03
N THR A 65 -19.85 -0.83 0.14
CA THR A 65 -20.69 -0.56 1.30
C THR A 65 -20.40 -1.54 2.44
N HIS A 66 -21.28 -2.48 2.71
CA HIS A 66 -21.09 -3.48 3.77
C HIS A 66 -20.22 -4.65 3.29
N VAL A 67 -19.33 -5.07 4.16
CA VAL A 67 -18.50 -6.28 4.04
C VAL A 67 -19.02 -7.27 5.07
N GLU A 68 -19.73 -8.29 4.63
CA GLU A 68 -20.41 -9.26 5.48
C GLU A 68 -19.62 -10.57 5.65
N ASN A 69 -18.58 -10.74 4.84
CA ASN A 69 -17.78 -11.96 4.77
C ASN A 69 -16.37 -11.83 5.36
N PHE A 70 -16.09 -10.77 6.13
CA PHE A 70 -14.83 -10.63 6.85
C PHE A 70 -15.00 -11.17 8.28
N PRO A 71 -14.25 -12.23 8.67
CA PRO A 71 -14.40 -12.85 10.00
C PRO A 71 -14.17 -11.86 11.14
N GLY A 72 -15.00 -11.94 12.19
CA GLY A 72 -14.92 -11.07 13.37
C GLY A 72 -15.95 -9.94 13.39
N PHE A 73 -16.75 -9.80 12.34
CA PHE A 73 -17.82 -8.81 12.23
C PHE A 73 -19.14 -9.50 11.87
N PRO A 74 -19.85 -10.08 12.86
CA PRO A 74 -21.07 -10.88 12.62
C PRO A 74 -22.20 -10.06 11.98
N ASP A 75 -22.23 -8.76 12.23
CA ASP A 75 -23.24 -7.84 11.68
C ASP A 75 -22.72 -7.10 10.43
N GLY A 76 -21.57 -7.53 9.87
CA GLY A 76 -20.87 -6.82 8.81
C GLY A 76 -20.16 -5.56 9.31
N ILE A 77 -19.44 -4.92 8.41
CA ILE A 77 -18.73 -3.65 8.64
C ILE A 77 -18.68 -2.86 7.34
N LEU A 78 -18.72 -1.54 7.39
CA LEU A 78 -18.46 -0.72 6.21
C LEU A 78 -17.04 -0.92 5.70
N GLY A 79 -16.86 -1.02 4.38
CA GLY A 79 -15.55 -1.25 3.78
C GLY A 79 -14.50 -0.23 4.22
N PRO A 80 -14.77 1.09 4.15
CA PRO A 80 -13.86 2.13 4.65
C PRO A 80 -13.50 1.96 6.14
N ASP A 81 -14.47 1.64 7.00
CA ASP A 81 -14.25 1.46 8.44
C ASP A 81 -13.34 0.25 8.70
N LEU A 82 -13.51 -0.83 7.93
CA LEU A 82 -12.62 -1.99 7.99
C LEU A 82 -11.19 -1.61 7.60
N MET A 83 -11.03 -0.83 6.53
CA MET A 83 -9.70 -0.39 6.08
C MET A 83 -9.03 0.53 7.09
N ASP A 84 -9.75 1.43 7.71
CA ASP A 84 -9.23 2.30 8.78
C ASP A 84 -8.74 1.49 9.99
N ARG A 85 -9.46 0.44 10.37
CA ARG A 85 -9.04 -0.47 11.45
C ARG A 85 -7.79 -1.26 11.09
N LEU A 86 -7.68 -1.77 9.88
CA LEU A 86 -6.49 -2.48 9.39
C LEU A 86 -5.27 -1.55 9.34
N LYS A 87 -5.44 -0.33 8.83
CA LYS A 87 -4.41 0.72 8.82
C LYS A 87 -3.94 1.04 10.24
N ALA A 88 -4.88 1.33 11.13
CA ALA A 88 -4.57 1.65 12.53
C ALA A 88 -3.81 0.50 13.22
N GLN A 89 -4.19 -0.75 12.95
CA GLN A 89 -3.52 -1.92 13.49
C GLN A 89 -2.08 -2.06 12.96
N ALA A 90 -1.85 -1.84 11.66
CA ALA A 90 -0.53 -1.87 11.06
C ALA A 90 0.39 -0.78 11.66
N VAL A 91 -0.10 0.46 11.74
CA VAL A 91 0.63 1.60 12.30
C VAL A 91 0.95 1.38 13.78
N ARG A 92 0.01 0.84 14.57
CA ARG A 92 0.23 0.51 15.97
C ARG A 92 1.43 -0.43 16.19
N TRP A 93 1.72 -1.31 15.25
CA TRP A 93 2.86 -2.22 15.30
C TRP A 93 4.15 -1.63 14.70
N GLY A 94 4.14 -0.37 14.29
CA GLY A 94 5.32 0.33 13.81
C GLY A 94 5.52 0.26 12.28
N THR A 95 4.48 -0.07 11.52
CA THR A 95 4.52 0.06 10.07
C THR A 95 4.63 1.53 9.67
N ARG A 96 5.58 1.87 8.81
CA ARG A 96 5.70 3.18 8.19
C ARG A 96 4.88 3.23 6.90
N LEU A 97 4.11 4.30 6.72
CA LEU A 97 3.33 4.51 5.50
C LEU A 97 4.00 5.58 4.63
N VAL A 98 3.99 5.34 3.34
CA VAL A 98 4.40 6.29 2.29
C VAL A 98 3.19 6.47 1.38
N ASP A 99 2.57 7.64 1.45
CA ASP A 99 1.38 7.97 0.67
C ASP A 99 1.81 8.41 -0.74
N ALA A 100 2.13 7.43 -1.57
CA ALA A 100 2.62 7.60 -2.94
C ALA A 100 2.23 6.38 -3.78
N ASP A 101 2.31 6.53 -5.12
CA ASP A 101 2.26 5.41 -6.05
C ASP A 101 3.66 4.84 -6.27
N ALA A 102 3.79 3.52 -6.37
CA ALA A 102 4.99 2.88 -6.85
C ALA A 102 5.01 2.94 -8.39
N GLU A 103 5.74 3.90 -8.94
CA GLU A 103 5.77 4.20 -10.38
C GLU A 103 6.60 3.16 -11.14
N ARG A 104 7.70 2.71 -10.53
CA ARG A 104 8.62 1.75 -11.11
C ARG A 104 9.24 0.86 -10.06
N ILE A 105 9.41 -0.41 -10.38
CA ILE A 105 10.06 -1.40 -9.51
C ILE A 105 11.13 -2.13 -10.32
N ASP A 106 12.37 -2.08 -9.84
CA ASP A 106 13.49 -2.84 -10.40
C ASP A 106 13.82 -4.02 -9.49
N LEU A 107 13.59 -5.21 -10.00
CA LEU A 107 13.83 -6.50 -9.35
C LEU A 107 15.10 -7.20 -9.86
N SER A 108 15.88 -6.56 -10.73
CA SER A 108 17.04 -7.19 -11.40
C SER A 108 18.17 -7.52 -10.43
N GLN A 109 18.28 -6.78 -9.33
CA GLN A 109 19.32 -6.96 -8.31
C GLN A 109 18.82 -6.59 -6.91
N ARG A 110 19.54 -7.02 -5.89
CA ARG A 110 19.28 -6.62 -4.49
C ARG A 110 20.32 -5.63 -4.01
N PRO A 111 19.93 -4.64 -3.18
CA PRO A 111 18.55 -4.35 -2.75
C PRO A 111 17.66 -3.92 -3.93
N PHE A 112 16.39 -4.32 -3.89
CA PHE A 112 15.37 -3.90 -4.87
C PHE A 112 15.18 -2.40 -4.82
N ARG A 113 14.84 -1.79 -5.97
CA ARG A 113 14.63 -0.35 -6.08
C ARG A 113 13.18 -0.06 -6.47
N ILE A 114 12.56 0.84 -5.73
CA ILE A 114 11.19 1.28 -5.96
C ILE A 114 11.20 2.79 -6.12
N GLU A 115 10.70 3.28 -7.24
CA GLU A 115 10.50 4.70 -7.49
C GLU A 115 9.09 5.07 -7.06
N ALA A 116 8.96 6.04 -6.15
CA ALA A 116 7.69 6.51 -5.60
C ALA A 116 7.77 8.01 -5.30
N ASP A 117 6.90 8.82 -5.91
CA ASP A 117 6.84 10.28 -5.75
C ASP A 117 8.22 10.96 -5.92
N GLY A 118 8.91 10.60 -7.00
CA GLY A 118 10.24 11.14 -7.33
C GLY A 118 11.37 10.72 -6.38
N GLN A 119 11.12 9.82 -5.44
CA GLN A 119 12.11 9.28 -4.51
C GLN A 119 12.41 7.81 -4.84
N THR A 120 13.65 7.39 -4.60
CA THR A 120 14.03 5.99 -4.68
C THR A 120 14.06 5.38 -3.29
N ILE A 121 13.21 4.37 -3.07
CA ILE A 121 13.20 3.53 -1.87
C ILE A 121 13.91 2.22 -2.21
N THR A 122 14.86 1.79 -1.37
CA THR A 122 15.57 0.52 -1.56
C THR A 122 15.16 -0.49 -0.50
N ALA A 123 15.00 -1.77 -0.89
CA ALA A 123 14.51 -2.80 0.00
C ALA A 123 15.21 -4.15 -0.17
N GLN A 124 15.45 -4.86 0.95
CA GLN A 124 15.96 -6.23 0.92
C GLN A 124 14.91 -7.22 0.43
N ALA A 125 13.64 -6.99 0.78
CA ALA A 125 12.50 -7.80 0.36
C ALA A 125 11.33 -6.93 -0.06
N LEU A 126 10.47 -7.48 -0.94
CA LEU A 126 9.31 -6.80 -1.48
C LEU A 126 8.10 -7.73 -1.44
N ILE A 127 6.94 -7.18 -1.06
CA ILE A 127 5.64 -7.82 -1.21
C ILE A 127 4.80 -6.96 -2.15
N LEU A 128 4.29 -7.57 -3.22
CA LEU A 128 3.36 -6.93 -4.14
C LEU A 128 1.93 -7.28 -3.72
N ALA A 129 1.18 -6.27 -3.29
CA ALA A 129 -0.22 -6.37 -2.85
C ALA A 129 -1.08 -5.34 -3.58
N THR A 130 -0.84 -5.17 -4.88
CA THR A 130 -1.38 -4.11 -5.72
C THR A 130 -2.86 -4.24 -6.04
N GLY A 131 -3.50 -5.34 -5.64
CA GLY A 131 -4.91 -5.58 -5.89
C GLY A 131 -5.22 -5.92 -7.34
N ALA A 132 -6.47 -5.70 -7.72
CA ALA A 132 -6.96 -5.92 -9.07
C ALA A 132 -8.10 -4.96 -9.39
N SER A 133 -8.29 -4.69 -10.68
CA SER A 133 -9.46 -3.98 -11.20
C SER A 133 -10.37 -4.97 -11.91
N ALA A 134 -11.69 -4.73 -11.87
CA ALA A 134 -12.65 -5.56 -12.57
C ALA A 134 -12.55 -5.38 -14.09
N ASN A 135 -12.45 -6.49 -14.82
CA ASN A 135 -12.57 -6.48 -16.27
C ASN A 135 -14.02 -6.26 -16.67
N ARG A 136 -14.29 -5.17 -17.37
CA ARG A 136 -15.62 -4.83 -17.85
C ARG A 136 -15.85 -5.41 -19.26
N LEU A 137 -17.13 -5.67 -19.57
CA LEU A 137 -17.52 -6.15 -20.90
C LEU A 137 -17.55 -5.02 -21.93
N GLY A 138 -17.54 -3.76 -21.50
CA GLY A 138 -17.61 -2.59 -22.37
C GLY A 138 -19.00 -2.29 -22.92
N LEU A 139 -20.06 -2.80 -22.28
CA LEU A 139 -21.45 -2.55 -22.72
C LEU A 139 -21.87 -1.12 -22.38
N PRO A 140 -22.62 -0.44 -23.27
CA PRO A 140 -23.09 0.93 -23.01
C PRO A 140 -23.92 1.10 -21.72
N SER A 141 -24.61 0.04 -21.30
CA SER A 141 -25.43 0.01 -20.08
C SER A 141 -24.66 -0.35 -18.82
N GLU A 142 -23.43 -0.80 -18.94
CA GLU A 142 -22.65 -1.35 -17.82
C GLU A 142 -22.40 -0.31 -16.71
N ALA A 143 -22.04 0.92 -17.09
CA ALA A 143 -21.84 1.99 -16.13
C ALA A 143 -23.12 2.35 -15.34
N ARG A 144 -24.29 2.24 -16.00
CA ARG A 144 -25.60 2.54 -15.38
C ARG A 144 -26.02 1.49 -14.35
N PHE A 145 -25.73 0.23 -14.63
CA PHE A 145 -26.17 -0.90 -13.81
C PHE A 145 -25.05 -1.49 -12.92
N TRP A 146 -23.87 -0.86 -12.90
CA TRP A 146 -22.79 -1.30 -12.04
C TRP A 146 -23.17 -1.21 -10.57
N ASN A 147 -23.02 -2.30 -9.83
CA ASN A 147 -23.52 -2.50 -8.47
C ASN A 147 -25.04 -2.33 -8.29
N ALA A 148 -25.79 -2.32 -9.40
CA ALA A 148 -27.26 -2.23 -9.41
C ALA A 148 -27.85 -3.23 -10.42
N GLY A 149 -27.29 -4.45 -10.47
CA GLY A 149 -27.69 -5.53 -11.36
C GLY A 149 -26.53 -6.08 -12.22
N ILE A 150 -25.41 -5.37 -12.32
CA ILE A 150 -24.16 -5.86 -12.93
C ILE A 150 -23.07 -5.80 -11.88
N SER A 151 -22.43 -6.95 -11.61
CA SER A 151 -21.29 -7.08 -10.70
C SER A 151 -20.22 -7.95 -11.33
N ALA A 152 -18.96 -7.71 -10.94
CA ALA A 152 -17.81 -8.55 -11.27
C ALA A 152 -17.47 -9.57 -10.18
N CYS A 153 -18.21 -9.58 -9.07
CA CYS A 153 -17.91 -10.42 -7.91
C CYS A 153 -19.15 -11.23 -7.48
N ALA A 154 -19.25 -12.45 -7.98
CA ALA A 154 -20.37 -13.32 -7.62
C ALA A 154 -20.42 -13.66 -6.12
N ILE A 155 -19.28 -13.74 -5.44
CA ILE A 155 -19.21 -14.03 -3.99
C ILE A 155 -19.62 -12.81 -3.16
N CYS A 156 -19.33 -11.58 -3.67
CA CYS A 156 -19.67 -10.36 -2.98
C CYS A 156 -21.18 -10.07 -3.08
N ASP A 157 -21.73 -10.19 -4.29
CA ASP A 157 -23.06 -9.64 -4.63
C ASP A 157 -24.08 -10.71 -5.04
N GLY A 158 -23.64 -11.97 -5.22
CA GLY A 158 -24.50 -13.03 -5.72
C GLY A 158 -25.59 -13.51 -4.75
N ALA A 159 -25.49 -13.14 -3.47
CA ALA A 159 -26.51 -13.43 -2.44
C ALA A 159 -27.50 -12.26 -2.27
N THR A 160 -27.23 -11.10 -2.86
CA THR A 160 -28.13 -9.94 -2.84
C THR A 160 -29.17 -10.09 -3.94
N PRO A 161 -30.47 -10.07 -3.63
CA PRO A 161 -31.53 -10.16 -4.63
C PRO A 161 -31.61 -8.93 -5.53
#